data_38e7314181337bd979e4ba7a4ab9c52f
#
_entry.id   38e7314181337bd979e4ba7a4ab9c52f
#
_cell.length_a   1.000
_cell.length_b   1.000
_cell.length_c   1.000
_cell.angle_alpha   90.00
_cell.angle_beta   90.00
_cell.angle_gamma   90.00
#
_symmetry.space_group_name_H-M   'P 1'
#
loop_
_entity.id
_entity.type
_entity.pdbx_description
1 polymer ?
#
loop_
_entity_poly.entity_id
_entity_poly.type
_entity_poly.pdbx_seq_one_letter_code
_entity_poly.pdbx_strand_id
1 'polypeptide(L)'
;MARRPLVVGNWKMHGSAVFADELSGAIAHGADDITNVDIALCPSHLLLSTVARVIKSSRISLGAQTVSEYEQGAYTGETSASTLGEIGCRYVIVGHSERRHLFGESNTSVAAKSQAAIKAGLIPIICLGETQSEHSKGATNSVIEAQLEPFVEVGVDAFKDVVIAYEPVWAIGTGETASPAQAQDVHAFIRSCLMKIDSRAAELTRILYGGSVKPDNAKDLFARNDVDGGLIGGASLNAEDFLQICRSTP
;
A
#
# COMPACT_ATOMS: atom_id res chain seq x y z
N MET A 1 -10.97 17.16 8.49
CA MET A 1 -11.15 17.20 7.01
C MET A 1 -11.30 15.77 6.52
N ALA A 2 -12.09 15.52 5.48
CA ALA A 2 -12.16 14.16 4.93
C ALA A 2 -10.79 13.76 4.33
N ARG A 3 -10.35 12.53 4.60
CA ARG A 3 -9.13 11.97 4.00
C ARG A 3 -9.37 11.74 2.52
N ARG A 4 -8.47 12.20 1.67
CA ARG A 4 -8.56 11.95 0.22
C ARG A 4 -8.26 10.47 -0.04
N PRO A 5 -9.13 9.71 -0.74
CA PRO A 5 -8.90 8.31 -1.03
C PRO A 5 -7.61 8.08 -1.82
N LEU A 6 -7.02 6.87 -1.68
CA LEU A 6 -5.84 6.44 -2.43
C LEU A 6 -6.05 5.01 -2.95
N VAL A 7 -5.87 4.81 -4.25
CA VAL A 7 -5.87 3.48 -4.87
C VAL A 7 -4.50 3.20 -5.44
N VAL A 8 -3.88 2.11 -4.99
CA VAL A 8 -2.50 1.72 -5.33
C VAL A 8 -2.52 0.41 -6.09
N GLY A 9 -1.96 0.38 -7.29
CA GLY A 9 -1.76 -0.84 -8.06
C GLY A 9 -0.42 -1.50 -7.71
N ASN A 10 -0.45 -2.57 -6.94
CA ASN A 10 0.71 -3.42 -6.69
C ASN A 10 0.79 -4.50 -7.77
N TRP A 11 1.66 -4.33 -8.74
CA TRP A 11 1.81 -5.29 -9.85
C TRP A 11 2.53 -6.58 -9.44
N LYS A 12 3.05 -6.62 -8.21
CA LYS A 12 3.85 -7.75 -7.72
C LYS A 12 4.98 -8.09 -8.72
N MET A 13 5.27 -9.37 -8.93
CA MET A 13 6.31 -9.82 -9.87
C MET A 13 5.70 -10.13 -11.25
N HIS A 14 4.95 -9.16 -11.81
CA HIS A 14 4.35 -9.28 -13.13
C HIS A 14 4.86 -8.21 -14.09
N GLY A 15 4.84 -8.56 -15.38
CA GLY A 15 5.07 -7.64 -16.47
C GLY A 15 6.44 -7.75 -17.14
N SER A 16 6.51 -7.15 -18.30
CA SER A 16 7.71 -6.88 -19.10
C SER A 16 7.80 -5.38 -19.35
N ALA A 17 8.86 -4.90 -20.00
CA ALA A 17 8.98 -3.48 -20.36
C ALA A 17 7.84 -3.04 -21.30
N VAL A 18 7.44 -3.87 -22.24
CA VAL A 18 6.30 -3.59 -23.15
C VAL A 18 4.99 -3.55 -22.38
N PHE A 19 4.72 -4.55 -21.54
CA PHE A 19 3.54 -4.57 -20.69
C PHE A 19 3.46 -3.34 -19.78
N ALA A 20 4.59 -2.93 -19.19
CA ALA A 20 4.63 -1.76 -18.30
C ALA A 20 4.32 -0.46 -19.05
N ASP A 21 4.84 -0.31 -20.27
CA ASP A 21 4.55 0.84 -21.13
C ASP A 21 3.07 0.91 -21.50
N GLU A 22 2.53 -0.18 -22.03
CA GLU A 22 1.13 -0.27 -22.48
C GLU A 22 0.14 -0.09 -21.33
N LEU A 23 0.33 -0.83 -20.22
CA LEU A 23 -0.60 -0.76 -19.08
C LEU A 23 -0.57 0.60 -18.41
N SER A 24 0.62 1.15 -18.13
CA SER A 24 0.72 2.47 -17.49
C SER A 24 0.19 3.59 -18.41
N GLY A 25 0.38 3.48 -19.71
CA GLY A 25 -0.18 4.40 -20.70
C GLY A 25 -1.71 4.36 -20.75
N ALA A 26 -2.29 3.16 -20.77
CA ALA A 26 -3.74 2.99 -20.75
C ALA A 26 -4.36 3.52 -19.44
N ILE A 27 -3.73 3.24 -18.29
CA ILE A 27 -4.20 3.77 -16.99
C ILE A 27 -4.05 5.30 -16.96
N ALA A 28 -2.93 5.86 -17.41
CA ALA A 28 -2.71 7.31 -17.41
C ALA A 28 -3.77 8.04 -18.24
N HIS A 29 -4.06 7.55 -19.45
CA HIS A 29 -5.08 8.11 -20.32
C HIS A 29 -6.50 7.97 -19.73
N GLY A 30 -6.83 6.82 -19.16
CA GLY A 30 -8.17 6.57 -18.59
C GLY A 30 -8.39 7.21 -17.23
N ALA A 31 -7.37 7.80 -16.61
CA ALA A 31 -7.46 8.46 -15.30
C ALA A 31 -7.66 9.98 -15.38
N ASP A 32 -7.68 10.58 -16.55
CA ASP A 32 -7.75 12.05 -16.73
C ASP A 32 -9.01 12.66 -16.10
N ASP A 33 -10.12 11.96 -16.14
CA ASP A 33 -11.42 12.36 -15.59
C ASP A 33 -11.59 12.01 -14.09
N ILE A 34 -10.67 11.21 -13.52
CA ILE A 34 -10.74 10.74 -12.13
C ILE A 34 -10.05 11.75 -11.22
N THR A 35 -10.81 12.62 -10.56
CA THR A 35 -10.28 13.75 -9.78
C THR A 35 -10.45 13.62 -8.28
N ASN A 36 -11.28 12.70 -7.79
CA ASN A 36 -11.64 12.54 -6.39
C ASN A 36 -10.69 11.61 -5.59
N VAL A 37 -9.79 10.89 -6.24
CA VAL A 37 -8.87 9.91 -5.64
C VAL A 37 -7.43 10.14 -6.10
N ASP A 38 -6.48 9.81 -5.24
CA ASP A 38 -5.07 9.69 -5.61
C ASP A 38 -4.82 8.27 -6.17
N ILE A 39 -4.03 8.18 -7.25
CA ILE A 39 -3.71 6.91 -7.90
C ILE A 39 -2.20 6.73 -7.88
N ALA A 40 -1.74 5.52 -7.54
CA ALA A 40 -0.33 5.15 -7.60
C ALA A 40 -0.14 3.79 -8.28
N LEU A 41 0.99 3.63 -8.97
CA LEU A 41 1.40 2.36 -9.59
C LEU A 41 2.72 1.92 -9.00
N CYS A 42 2.76 0.67 -8.53
CA CYS A 42 3.94 0.02 -7.94
C CYS A 42 4.37 -1.19 -8.81
N PRO A 43 5.10 -0.96 -9.91
CA PRO A 43 5.66 -2.03 -10.72
C PRO A 43 6.88 -2.68 -10.02
N SER A 44 7.40 -3.78 -10.56
CA SER A 44 8.69 -4.33 -10.14
C SER A 44 9.82 -3.31 -10.38
N HIS A 45 10.91 -3.38 -9.59
CA HIS A 45 12.00 -2.38 -9.63
C HIS A 45 12.59 -2.13 -11.02
N LEU A 46 12.76 -3.19 -11.83
CA LEU A 46 13.28 -3.06 -13.19
C LEU A 46 12.36 -2.27 -14.14
N LEU A 47 11.10 -2.11 -13.80
CA LEU A 47 10.10 -1.42 -14.62
C LEU A 47 9.82 0.02 -14.17
N LEU A 48 10.40 0.45 -13.03
CA LEU A 48 10.16 1.77 -12.44
C LEU A 48 10.46 2.90 -13.44
N SER A 49 11.62 2.89 -14.09
CA SER A 49 12.01 3.93 -15.04
C SER A 49 11.08 3.97 -16.28
N THR A 50 10.58 2.82 -16.73
CA THR A 50 9.62 2.74 -17.84
C THR A 50 8.31 3.40 -17.44
N VAL A 51 7.73 3.01 -16.29
CA VAL A 51 6.48 3.57 -15.80
C VAL A 51 6.63 5.06 -15.48
N ALA A 52 7.73 5.49 -14.82
CA ALA A 52 8.02 6.89 -14.53
C ALA A 52 7.95 7.77 -15.79
N ARG A 53 8.57 7.31 -16.89
CA ARG A 53 8.56 8.01 -18.18
C ARG A 53 7.14 8.16 -18.74
N VAL A 54 6.35 7.10 -18.68
CA VAL A 54 5.00 7.08 -19.27
C VAL A 54 4.03 7.97 -18.49
N ILE A 55 4.05 7.89 -17.13
CA ILE A 55 3.10 8.65 -16.30
C ILE A 55 3.53 10.09 -16.01
N LYS A 56 4.69 10.56 -16.52
CA LYS A 56 5.32 11.85 -16.20
C LYS A 56 4.37 13.06 -16.28
N SER A 57 3.47 13.06 -17.25
CA SER A 57 2.53 14.15 -17.48
C SER A 57 1.12 13.87 -16.96
N SER A 58 0.94 12.79 -16.19
CA SER A 58 -0.33 12.38 -15.61
C SER A 58 -0.41 12.75 -14.12
N ARG A 59 -1.57 12.48 -13.52
CA ARG A 59 -1.80 12.65 -12.07
C ARG A 59 -1.40 11.43 -11.25
N ILE A 60 -0.90 10.39 -11.90
CA ILE A 60 -0.55 9.12 -11.27
C ILE A 60 0.82 9.25 -10.60
N SER A 61 0.92 8.77 -9.37
CA SER A 61 2.17 8.69 -8.64
C SER A 61 2.87 7.35 -8.90
N LEU A 62 4.20 7.38 -8.92
CA LEU A 62 5.01 6.17 -8.93
C LEU A 62 5.25 5.67 -7.51
N GLY A 63 5.26 4.35 -7.32
CA GLY A 63 5.66 3.70 -6.08
C GLY A 63 6.55 2.48 -6.33
N ALA A 64 7.32 2.09 -5.33
CA ALA A 64 8.13 0.88 -5.34
C ALA A 64 7.50 -0.21 -4.47
N GLN A 65 7.88 -1.48 -4.70
CA GLN A 65 7.32 -2.64 -3.98
C GLN A 65 8.09 -3.00 -2.71
N THR A 66 9.30 -2.46 -2.52
CA THR A 66 10.14 -2.57 -1.32
C THR A 66 11.25 -1.55 -1.38
N VAL A 67 12.00 -1.41 -0.30
CA VAL A 67 13.17 -0.54 -0.16
C VAL A 67 14.16 -1.18 0.81
N SER A 68 15.43 -0.81 0.76
CA SER A 68 16.42 -1.16 1.78
C SER A 68 16.24 -0.28 3.02
N GLU A 69 16.55 -0.83 4.19
CA GLU A 69 16.68 -0.04 5.43
C GLU A 69 18.00 0.74 5.48
N TYR A 70 18.94 0.42 4.59
CA TYR A 70 20.26 1.05 4.49
C TYR A 70 20.29 2.10 3.38
N GLU A 71 21.03 3.17 3.63
CA GLU A 71 21.15 4.28 2.69
C GLU A 71 22.07 3.94 1.51
N GLN A 72 23.23 3.30 1.81
CA GLN A 72 24.21 2.83 0.82
C GLN A 72 25.17 1.83 1.46
N GLY A 73 25.92 1.09 0.66
CA GLY A 73 26.97 0.21 1.15
C GLY A 73 27.00 -1.17 0.50
N ALA A 74 27.56 -2.15 1.18
CA ALA A 74 27.77 -3.51 0.69
C ALA A 74 26.49 -4.37 0.89
N TYR A 75 25.41 -3.99 0.21
CA TYR A 75 24.09 -4.63 0.27
C TYR A 75 23.66 -5.04 -1.14
N THR A 76 24.40 -5.97 -1.73
CA THR A 76 24.21 -6.42 -3.13
C THR A 76 22.76 -6.86 -3.38
N GLY A 77 22.10 -6.23 -4.36
CA GLY A 77 20.72 -6.51 -4.74
C GLY A 77 19.67 -5.61 -4.08
N GLU A 78 20.03 -4.82 -3.06
CA GLU A 78 19.13 -3.87 -2.41
C GLU A 78 19.01 -2.56 -3.21
N THR A 79 17.89 -1.86 -3.00
CA THR A 79 17.64 -0.54 -3.58
C THR A 79 17.41 0.47 -2.45
N SER A 80 18.21 1.54 -2.42
CA SER A 80 18.08 2.57 -1.39
C SER A 80 16.85 3.48 -1.62
N ALA A 81 16.36 4.07 -0.55
CA ALA A 81 15.24 5.01 -0.61
C ALA A 81 15.60 6.28 -1.43
N SER A 82 16.84 6.77 -1.33
CA SER A 82 17.29 7.93 -2.13
C SER A 82 17.22 7.64 -3.63
N THR A 83 17.72 6.47 -4.08
CA THR A 83 17.63 6.07 -5.50
C THR A 83 16.19 5.98 -5.99
N LEU A 84 15.27 5.46 -5.17
CA LEU A 84 13.85 5.43 -5.52
C LEU A 84 13.26 6.84 -5.68
N GLY A 85 13.64 7.77 -4.80
CA GLY A 85 13.25 9.18 -4.90
C GLY A 85 13.78 9.85 -6.18
N GLU A 86 15.04 9.59 -6.57
CA GLU A 86 15.64 10.11 -7.80
C GLU A 86 14.90 9.61 -9.07
N ILE A 87 14.40 8.37 -9.06
CA ILE A 87 13.58 7.83 -10.16
C ILE A 87 12.18 8.47 -10.20
N GLY A 88 11.77 9.17 -9.14
CA GLY A 88 10.48 9.83 -9.03
C GLY A 88 9.43 9.02 -8.26
N CYS A 89 9.83 8.01 -7.50
CA CYS A 89 8.90 7.34 -6.59
C CYS A 89 8.42 8.32 -5.52
N ARG A 90 7.11 8.31 -5.28
CA ARG A 90 6.47 8.99 -4.16
C ARG A 90 6.13 8.04 -3.03
N TYR A 91 5.74 6.82 -3.37
CA TYR A 91 5.35 5.78 -2.42
C TYR A 91 6.32 4.62 -2.43
N VAL A 92 6.34 3.86 -1.33
CA VAL A 92 7.01 2.55 -1.28
C VAL A 92 6.24 1.60 -0.37
N ILE A 93 5.93 0.41 -0.87
CA ILE A 93 5.30 -0.66 -0.08
C ILE A 93 6.37 -1.26 0.83
N VAL A 94 6.06 -1.42 2.12
CA VAL A 94 6.95 -2.06 3.11
C VAL A 94 6.17 -3.09 3.93
N GLY A 95 6.80 -4.21 4.22
CA GLY A 95 6.18 -5.28 5.02
C GLY A 95 5.00 -5.97 4.37
N HIS A 96 4.87 -5.95 3.02
CA HIS A 96 3.84 -6.71 2.31
C HIS A 96 3.85 -8.18 2.78
N SER A 97 2.69 -8.79 2.91
CA SER A 97 2.54 -10.15 3.44
C SER A 97 3.46 -11.18 2.75
N GLU A 98 3.64 -11.10 1.44
CA GLU A 98 4.58 -11.94 0.71
C GLU A 98 6.03 -11.76 1.20
N ARG A 99 6.44 -10.54 1.53
CA ARG A 99 7.80 -10.28 2.03
C ARG A 99 7.99 -10.75 3.46
N ARG A 100 6.98 -10.60 4.30
CA ARG A 100 7.00 -11.16 5.67
C ARG A 100 7.11 -12.67 5.66
N HIS A 101 6.29 -13.34 4.86
CA HIS A 101 6.20 -14.81 4.90
C HIS A 101 7.23 -15.54 4.02
N LEU A 102 7.57 -15.01 2.85
CA LEU A 102 8.48 -15.67 1.91
C LEU A 102 9.94 -15.21 2.06
N PHE A 103 10.15 -13.97 2.51
CA PHE A 103 11.49 -13.36 2.60
C PHE A 103 11.89 -13.02 4.04
N GLY A 104 11.06 -13.34 5.03
CA GLY A 104 11.40 -13.21 6.46
C GLY A 104 11.49 -11.76 6.96
N GLU A 105 10.81 -10.80 6.35
CA GLU A 105 10.78 -9.43 6.86
C GLU A 105 10.11 -9.37 8.24
N SER A 106 10.87 -9.00 9.27
CA SER A 106 10.40 -8.83 10.63
C SER A 106 9.69 -7.48 10.82
N ASN A 107 8.92 -7.34 11.90
CA ASN A 107 8.29 -6.06 12.25
C ASN A 107 9.34 -4.94 12.43
N THR A 108 10.49 -5.26 13.02
CA THR A 108 11.61 -4.32 13.20
C THR A 108 12.21 -3.89 11.86
N SER A 109 12.44 -4.83 10.92
CA SER A 109 12.93 -4.51 9.58
C SER A 109 11.92 -3.63 8.81
N VAL A 110 10.62 -3.91 8.93
CA VAL A 110 9.58 -3.08 8.30
C VAL A 110 9.58 -1.65 8.86
N ALA A 111 9.75 -1.48 10.17
CA ALA A 111 9.87 -0.16 10.79
C ALA A 111 11.14 0.57 10.30
N ALA A 112 12.28 -0.11 10.25
CA ALA A 112 13.54 0.47 9.75
C ALA A 112 13.43 0.89 8.27
N LYS A 113 12.82 0.07 7.41
CA LYS A 113 12.53 0.40 6.00
C LYS A 113 11.61 1.62 5.87
N SER A 114 10.59 1.70 6.72
CA SER A 114 9.69 2.86 6.74
C SER A 114 10.43 4.15 7.11
N GLN A 115 11.32 4.10 8.11
CA GLN A 115 12.14 5.25 8.50
C GLN A 115 13.08 5.68 7.38
N ALA A 116 13.75 4.73 6.71
CA ALA A 116 14.60 5.02 5.56
C ALA A 116 13.82 5.71 4.43
N ALA A 117 12.59 5.25 4.17
CA ALA A 117 11.70 5.86 3.19
C ALA A 117 11.32 7.30 3.57
N ILE A 118 10.85 7.52 4.82
CA ILE A 118 10.46 8.85 5.33
C ILE A 118 11.65 9.81 5.27
N LYS A 119 12.83 9.38 5.70
CA LYS A 119 14.06 10.19 5.67
C LYS A 119 14.43 10.64 4.25
N ALA A 120 14.14 9.83 3.25
CA ALA A 120 14.35 10.14 1.83
C ALA A 120 13.17 10.90 1.18
N GLY A 121 12.14 11.28 1.94
CA GLY A 121 10.97 11.99 1.43
C GLY A 121 9.93 11.10 0.72
N LEU A 122 10.04 9.78 0.83
CA LEU A 122 9.04 8.85 0.33
C LEU A 122 7.95 8.62 1.36
N ILE A 123 6.75 8.27 0.89
CA ILE A 123 5.62 7.88 1.73
C ILE A 123 5.56 6.35 1.81
N PRO A 124 5.90 5.71 2.94
CA PRO A 124 5.76 4.28 3.07
C PRO A 124 4.28 3.87 3.15
N ILE A 125 3.94 2.78 2.45
CA ILE A 125 2.68 2.06 2.58
C ILE A 125 3.00 0.83 3.44
N ILE A 126 2.68 0.92 4.73
CA ILE A 126 3.00 -0.10 5.73
C ILE A 126 1.91 -1.16 5.70
N CYS A 127 2.27 -2.38 5.31
CA CYS A 127 1.35 -3.50 5.27
C CYS A 127 1.30 -4.22 6.62
N LEU A 128 0.07 -4.41 7.10
CA LEU A 128 -0.28 -5.10 8.33
C LEU A 128 -1.32 -6.16 8.01
N GLY A 129 -1.30 -7.28 8.72
CA GLY A 129 -2.36 -8.27 8.60
C GLY A 129 -1.99 -9.63 9.16
N GLU A 130 -3.02 -10.38 9.47
CA GLU A 130 -2.94 -11.71 10.06
C GLU A 130 -3.00 -12.82 9.01
N THR A 131 -2.36 -13.93 9.33
CA THR A 131 -2.44 -15.19 8.58
C THR A 131 -3.78 -15.90 8.80
N GLN A 132 -4.10 -16.88 7.94
CA GLN A 132 -5.28 -17.74 8.13
C GLN A 132 -5.31 -18.41 9.53
N SER A 133 -4.16 -18.88 10.01
CA SER A 133 -4.07 -19.53 11.35
C SER A 133 -4.36 -18.54 12.48
N GLU A 134 -3.88 -17.32 12.38
CA GLU A 134 -4.12 -16.26 13.36
C GLU A 134 -5.58 -15.79 13.31
N HIS A 135 -6.13 -15.61 12.11
CA HIS A 135 -7.55 -15.28 11.92
C HIS A 135 -8.46 -16.32 12.58
N SER A 136 -8.23 -17.62 12.32
CA SER A 136 -9.03 -18.71 12.88
C SER A 136 -8.98 -18.79 14.41
N LYS A 137 -7.94 -18.22 15.03
CA LYS A 137 -7.78 -18.12 16.49
C LYS A 137 -8.33 -16.83 17.08
N GLY A 138 -8.88 -15.93 16.26
CA GLY A 138 -9.35 -14.61 16.68
C GLY A 138 -8.22 -13.66 17.10
N ALA A 139 -7.00 -13.87 16.58
CA ALA A 139 -5.80 -13.13 16.96
C ALA A 139 -5.54 -11.86 16.12
N THR A 140 -6.46 -11.48 15.22
CA THR A 140 -6.28 -10.33 14.31
C THR A 140 -5.79 -9.08 15.03
N ASN A 141 -6.46 -8.68 16.10
CA ASN A 141 -6.11 -7.44 16.82
C ASN A 141 -4.72 -7.50 17.46
N SER A 142 -4.38 -8.61 18.12
CA SER A 142 -3.06 -8.78 18.74
C SER A 142 -1.92 -8.84 17.71
N VAL A 143 -2.16 -9.40 16.54
CA VAL A 143 -1.19 -9.39 15.43
C VAL A 143 -0.96 -7.96 14.92
N ILE A 144 -2.02 -7.18 14.72
CA ILE A 144 -1.91 -5.79 14.29
C ILE A 144 -1.17 -4.95 15.34
N GLU A 145 -1.49 -5.09 16.64
CA GLU A 145 -0.77 -4.40 17.71
C GLU A 145 0.72 -4.74 17.70
N ALA A 146 1.07 -6.02 17.60
CA ALA A 146 2.46 -6.47 17.53
C ALA A 146 3.20 -5.97 16.27
N GLN A 147 2.50 -5.82 15.15
CA GLN A 147 3.07 -5.27 13.91
C GLN A 147 3.26 -3.74 13.96
N LEU A 148 2.46 -3.04 14.77
CA LEU A 148 2.58 -1.59 15.00
C LEU A 148 3.58 -1.22 16.11
N GLU A 149 3.88 -2.15 17.04
CA GLU A 149 4.73 -1.90 18.19
C GLU A 149 6.08 -1.23 17.87
N PRO A 150 6.89 -1.70 16.87
CA PRO A 150 8.17 -1.05 16.56
C PRO A 150 8.04 0.40 16.08
N PHE A 151 6.89 0.79 15.55
CA PHE A 151 6.63 2.17 15.14
C PHE A 151 6.31 3.07 16.33
N VAL A 152 5.70 2.52 17.38
CA VAL A 152 5.44 3.24 18.65
C VAL A 152 6.75 3.60 19.32
N GLU A 153 7.73 2.70 19.31
CA GLU A 153 9.06 2.92 19.89
C GLU A 153 9.81 4.08 19.20
N VAL A 154 9.59 4.26 17.89
CA VAL A 154 10.18 5.36 17.11
C VAL A 154 9.52 6.71 17.42
N GLY A 155 8.28 6.69 17.91
CA GLY A 155 7.51 7.88 18.28
C GLY A 155 6.60 8.44 17.19
N VAL A 156 5.98 9.57 17.48
CA VAL A 156 4.88 10.20 16.72
C VAL A 156 5.26 10.52 15.27
N ASP A 157 6.53 10.85 15.02
CA ASP A 157 7.03 11.22 13.69
C ASP A 157 7.00 10.04 12.71
N ALA A 158 6.95 8.79 13.22
CA ALA A 158 6.85 7.59 12.39
C ALA A 158 5.52 7.49 11.62
N PHE A 159 4.47 8.22 12.04
CA PHE A 159 3.14 8.17 11.41
C PHE A 159 2.75 9.45 10.67
N LYS A 160 3.64 10.44 10.60
CA LYS A 160 3.31 11.76 10.07
C LYS A 160 3.01 11.79 8.58
N ASP A 161 3.68 10.96 7.80
CA ASP A 161 3.52 10.91 6.35
C ASP A 161 3.54 9.43 5.88
N VAL A 162 2.63 8.62 6.43
CA VAL A 162 2.52 7.21 6.10
C VAL A 162 1.13 6.85 5.60
N VAL A 163 1.05 5.72 4.94
CA VAL A 163 -0.19 5.03 4.59
C VAL A 163 -0.12 3.65 5.23
N ILE A 164 -1.23 3.19 5.80
CA ILE A 164 -1.36 1.81 6.28
C ILE A 164 -2.14 1.01 5.22
N ALA A 165 -1.76 -0.25 5.01
CA ALA A 165 -2.54 -1.18 4.22
C ALA A 165 -2.86 -2.42 5.06
N TYR A 166 -4.15 -2.68 5.29
CA TYR A 166 -4.58 -3.89 5.97
C TYR A 166 -4.73 -5.03 4.97
N GLU A 167 -3.96 -6.08 5.15
CA GLU A 167 -3.96 -7.28 4.34
C GLU A 167 -4.55 -8.48 5.13
N PRO A 168 -5.85 -8.81 4.97
CA PRO A 168 -6.35 -10.10 5.45
C PRO A 168 -5.70 -11.22 4.63
N VAL A 169 -4.55 -11.77 5.10
CA VAL A 169 -3.72 -12.69 4.29
C VAL A 169 -4.51 -13.92 3.87
N TRP A 170 -5.47 -14.34 4.69
CA TRP A 170 -6.40 -15.41 4.38
C TRP A 170 -7.32 -15.15 3.17
N ALA A 171 -7.50 -13.87 2.81
CA ALA A 171 -8.31 -13.44 1.68
C ALA A 171 -7.47 -13.01 0.45
N ILE A 172 -6.13 -13.16 0.49
CA ILE A 172 -5.26 -12.79 -0.63
C ILE A 172 -5.01 -14.00 -1.53
N GLY A 173 -5.52 -13.95 -2.77
CA GLY A 173 -5.29 -15.00 -3.78
C GLY A 173 -6.04 -16.31 -3.54
N THR A 174 -6.89 -16.40 -2.53
CA THR A 174 -7.67 -17.60 -2.18
C THR A 174 -9.04 -17.63 -2.86
N GLY A 175 -9.50 -16.49 -3.37
CA GLY A 175 -10.88 -16.30 -3.84
C GLY A 175 -11.85 -15.89 -2.74
N GLU A 176 -11.46 -15.97 -1.48
CA GLU A 176 -12.20 -15.43 -0.34
C GLU A 176 -12.04 -13.91 -0.28
N THR A 177 -13.02 -13.21 0.27
CA THR A 177 -12.99 -11.77 0.50
C THR A 177 -13.55 -11.47 1.88
N ALA A 178 -12.92 -10.55 2.60
CA ALA A 178 -13.56 -10.03 3.81
C ALA A 178 -14.82 -9.26 3.41
N SER A 179 -15.89 -9.39 4.18
CA SER A 179 -17.06 -8.55 3.99
C SER A 179 -16.71 -7.08 4.27
N PRO A 180 -17.45 -6.12 3.70
CA PRO A 180 -17.24 -4.70 3.99
C PRO A 180 -17.34 -4.37 5.50
N ALA A 181 -18.15 -5.11 6.27
CA ALA A 181 -18.25 -4.94 7.71
C ALA A 181 -16.97 -5.43 8.43
N GLN A 182 -16.46 -6.61 8.08
CA GLN A 182 -15.20 -7.12 8.63
C GLN A 182 -14.01 -6.20 8.31
N ALA A 183 -13.94 -5.69 7.08
CA ALA A 183 -12.92 -4.70 6.70
C ALA A 183 -13.04 -3.44 7.56
N GLN A 184 -14.25 -2.89 7.72
CA GLN A 184 -14.50 -1.72 8.57
C GLN A 184 -14.06 -1.95 10.01
N ASP A 185 -14.40 -3.09 10.61
CA ASP A 185 -14.10 -3.38 12.02
C ASP A 185 -12.58 -3.38 12.26
N VAL A 186 -11.80 -4.01 11.37
CA VAL A 186 -10.35 -4.04 11.51
C VAL A 186 -9.72 -2.67 11.19
N HIS A 187 -10.21 -1.95 10.19
CA HIS A 187 -9.73 -0.59 9.88
C HIS A 187 -10.00 0.38 11.04
N ALA A 188 -11.18 0.32 11.65
CA ALA A 188 -11.50 1.09 12.85
C ALA A 188 -10.57 0.72 14.03
N PHE A 189 -10.27 -0.56 14.20
CA PHE A 189 -9.30 -1.01 15.21
C PHE A 189 -7.90 -0.44 14.95
N ILE A 190 -7.38 -0.54 13.72
CA ILE A 190 -6.09 0.07 13.34
C ILE A 190 -6.10 1.56 13.68
N ARG A 191 -7.14 2.30 13.29
CA ARG A 191 -7.28 3.73 13.59
C ARG A 191 -7.30 4.00 15.09
N SER A 192 -7.95 3.14 15.88
CA SER A 192 -7.93 3.27 17.34
C SER A 192 -6.54 3.06 17.94
N CYS A 193 -5.72 2.18 17.37
CA CYS A 193 -4.32 2.02 17.75
C CYS A 193 -3.51 3.28 17.44
N LEU A 194 -3.66 3.85 16.24
CA LEU A 194 -3.03 5.10 15.86
C LEU A 194 -3.46 6.26 16.77
N MET A 195 -4.74 6.31 17.18
CA MET A 195 -5.29 7.33 18.09
C MET A 195 -4.61 7.32 19.47
N LYS A 196 -4.19 6.14 19.95
CA LYS A 196 -3.45 6.03 21.22
C LYS A 196 -2.03 6.61 21.11
N ILE A 197 -1.46 6.68 19.89
CA ILE A 197 -0.12 7.20 19.64
C ILE A 197 -0.19 8.71 19.36
N ASP A 198 -1.00 9.12 18.41
CA ASP A 198 -1.24 10.53 18.04
C ASP A 198 -2.62 10.69 17.40
N SER A 199 -3.47 11.47 18.03
CA SER A 199 -4.84 11.72 17.54
C SER A 199 -4.85 12.39 16.17
N ARG A 200 -3.93 13.31 15.91
CA ARG A 200 -3.84 14.01 14.64
C ARG A 200 -3.33 13.10 13.54
N ALA A 201 -2.32 12.27 13.82
CA ALA A 201 -1.84 11.26 12.88
C ALA A 201 -2.96 10.28 12.52
N ALA A 202 -3.71 9.78 13.52
CA ALA A 202 -4.84 8.88 13.30
C ALA A 202 -5.93 9.48 12.39
N GLU A 203 -6.21 10.78 12.52
CA GLU A 203 -7.19 11.47 11.67
C GLU A 203 -6.71 11.63 10.22
N LEU A 204 -5.41 11.77 9.99
CA LEU A 204 -4.83 12.06 8.67
C LEU A 204 -4.33 10.81 7.94
N THR A 205 -3.91 9.78 8.66
CA THR A 205 -3.38 8.54 8.07
C THR A 205 -4.47 7.82 7.28
N ARG A 206 -4.17 7.57 6.00
CA ARG A 206 -5.02 6.74 5.14
C ARG A 206 -4.81 5.27 5.45
N ILE A 207 -5.91 4.53 5.59
CA ILE A 207 -5.89 3.08 5.81
C ILE A 207 -6.54 2.41 4.61
N LEU A 208 -5.74 1.68 3.83
CA LEU A 208 -6.16 1.02 2.60
C LEU A 208 -6.55 -0.42 2.88
N TYR A 209 -7.56 -0.93 2.19
CA TYR A 209 -7.86 -2.34 2.20
C TYR A 209 -6.99 -3.08 1.17
N GLY A 210 -6.22 -4.07 1.63
CA GLY A 210 -5.25 -4.85 0.84
C GLY A 210 -5.69 -6.29 0.52
N GLY A 211 -6.92 -6.66 0.83
CA GLY A 211 -7.50 -7.94 0.41
C GLY A 211 -7.94 -7.94 -1.04
N SER A 212 -8.75 -8.92 -1.43
CA SER A 212 -9.26 -9.04 -2.80
C SER A 212 -10.28 -7.94 -3.11
N VAL A 213 -9.88 -6.98 -3.95
CA VAL A 213 -10.75 -5.93 -4.50
C VAL A 213 -10.96 -6.15 -5.98
N LYS A 214 -12.21 -6.07 -6.41
CA LYS A 214 -12.64 -6.16 -7.80
C LYS A 214 -13.62 -5.02 -8.12
N PRO A 215 -13.90 -4.74 -9.40
CA PRO A 215 -14.87 -3.71 -9.77
C PRO A 215 -16.24 -3.84 -9.11
N ASP A 216 -16.70 -5.05 -8.88
CA ASP A 216 -18.02 -5.37 -8.34
C ASP A 216 -18.15 -5.17 -6.82
N ASN A 217 -17.04 -5.25 -6.05
CA ASN A 217 -17.07 -5.09 -4.58
C ASN A 217 -16.42 -3.78 -4.08
N ALA A 218 -15.68 -3.06 -4.93
CA ALA A 218 -14.91 -1.88 -4.55
C ALA A 218 -15.79 -0.78 -3.93
N LYS A 219 -16.95 -0.52 -4.50
CA LYS A 219 -17.89 0.52 -4.03
C LYS A 219 -18.33 0.28 -2.59
N ASP A 220 -18.72 -0.95 -2.26
CA ASP A 220 -19.21 -1.29 -0.92
C ASP A 220 -18.10 -1.27 0.15
N LEU A 221 -16.87 -1.63 -0.25
CA LEU A 221 -15.68 -1.55 0.59
C LEU A 221 -15.30 -0.09 0.85
N PHE A 222 -15.20 0.73 -0.19
CA PHE A 222 -14.74 2.12 -0.09
C PHE A 222 -15.80 3.07 0.49
N ALA A 223 -17.06 2.64 0.57
CA ALA A 223 -18.10 3.37 1.29
C ALA A 223 -17.98 3.29 2.83
N ARG A 224 -17.03 2.50 3.38
CA ARG A 224 -16.83 2.38 4.82
C ARG A 224 -16.00 3.55 5.36
N ASN A 225 -16.35 4.00 6.58
CA ASN A 225 -15.81 5.23 7.19
C ASN A 225 -14.28 5.22 7.37
N ASP A 226 -13.70 4.04 7.63
CA ASP A 226 -12.27 3.90 7.90
C ASP A 226 -11.49 3.25 6.77
N VAL A 227 -12.14 2.95 5.64
CA VAL A 227 -11.50 2.44 4.43
C VAL A 227 -11.23 3.59 3.47
N ASP A 228 -9.98 4.02 3.38
CA ASP A 228 -9.56 5.19 2.60
C ASP A 228 -9.09 4.83 1.19
N GLY A 229 -9.52 3.68 0.66
CA GLY A 229 -9.16 3.17 -0.66
C GLY A 229 -8.56 1.77 -0.62
N GLY A 230 -7.69 1.42 -1.58
CA GLY A 230 -7.20 0.05 -1.69
C GLY A 230 -5.78 -0.12 -2.19
N LEU A 231 -5.13 -1.20 -1.74
CA LEU A 231 -3.89 -1.72 -2.30
C LEU A 231 -4.25 -2.93 -3.18
N ILE A 232 -4.24 -2.73 -4.49
CA ILE A 232 -4.83 -3.62 -5.48
C ILE A 232 -3.76 -4.50 -6.12
N GLY A 233 -3.90 -5.81 -6.01
CA GLY A 233 -3.02 -6.79 -6.67
C GLY A 233 -3.48 -7.10 -8.11
N GLY A 234 -4.01 -8.31 -8.34
CA GLY A 234 -4.34 -8.83 -9.66
C GLY A 234 -5.19 -7.92 -10.55
N ALA A 235 -6.23 -7.27 -10.00
CA ALA A 235 -7.07 -6.35 -10.77
C ALA A 235 -6.30 -5.11 -11.28
N SER A 236 -5.14 -4.77 -10.70
CA SER A 236 -4.30 -3.67 -11.19
C SER A 236 -3.51 -4.01 -12.46
N LEU A 237 -3.53 -5.27 -12.88
CA LEU A 237 -2.89 -5.74 -14.13
C LEU A 237 -3.80 -5.60 -15.36
N ASN A 238 -5.03 -5.13 -15.17
CA ASN A 238 -5.97 -4.77 -16.23
C ASN A 238 -6.37 -3.31 -16.05
N ALA A 239 -6.18 -2.49 -17.08
CA ALA A 239 -6.41 -1.04 -16.99
C ALA A 239 -7.89 -0.71 -16.73
N GLU A 240 -8.83 -1.41 -17.37
CA GLU A 240 -10.27 -1.18 -17.23
C GLU A 240 -10.73 -1.50 -15.81
N ASP A 241 -10.40 -2.68 -15.29
CA ASP A 241 -10.73 -3.10 -13.92
C ASP A 241 -10.16 -2.12 -12.89
N PHE A 242 -8.89 -1.75 -13.04
CA PHE A 242 -8.23 -0.84 -12.11
C PHE A 242 -8.84 0.55 -12.10
N LEU A 243 -9.14 1.11 -13.27
CA LEU A 243 -9.82 2.41 -13.40
C LEU A 243 -11.25 2.37 -12.87
N GLN A 244 -11.98 1.26 -13.06
CA GLN A 244 -13.30 1.09 -12.48
C GLN A 244 -13.25 1.04 -10.94
N ILE A 245 -12.24 0.38 -10.37
CA ILE A 245 -11.98 0.40 -8.92
C ILE A 245 -11.68 1.84 -8.47
N CYS A 246 -10.84 2.59 -9.18
CA CYS A 246 -10.56 4.00 -8.85
C CYS A 246 -11.83 4.87 -8.86
N ARG A 247 -12.71 4.69 -9.85
CA ARG A 247 -13.99 5.42 -9.95
C ARG A 247 -15.01 5.03 -8.87
N SER A 248 -14.80 3.91 -8.17
CA SER A 248 -15.69 3.45 -7.09
C SER A 248 -15.44 4.15 -5.75
N THR A 249 -14.41 4.99 -5.65
CA THR A 249 -14.16 5.81 -4.46
C THR A 249 -15.20 6.93 -4.33
N PRO A 250 -15.62 7.29 -3.09
CA PRO A 250 -16.62 8.32 -2.84
C PRO A 250 -16.18 9.74 -3.25
#